data_326fcbf6fc79917d120bbb8f02390f4a
#
_entry.id   326fcbf6fc79917d120bbb8f02390f4a
#
_cell.length_a   1.000
_cell.length_b   1.000
_cell.length_c   1.000
_cell.angle_alpha   90.00
_cell.angle_beta   90.00
_cell.angle_gamma   90.00
#
_symmetry.space_group_name_H-M   'P 1'
#
loop_
_entity.id
_entity.type
_entity.pdbx_description
1 polymer ?
#
loop_
_entity_poly.entity_id
_entity_poly.type
_entity_poly.pdbx_seq_one_letter_code
_entity_poly.pdbx_strand_id
1 'polypeptide(L)'
;EERNDTEILSGHNSAYSQARLKDPKLAGMRFNLQRHPRRSKTGLNVTQMHYARRGIITPEMEYIAIRENQRVEAFNAQHHDLLTRQHPGQDFGASLPKLITPEFVRAEVARGRAIIPANINHPEAEPMIIGRNFLVKINANIGNSALGSSIQEEVEKMTWAIRWGGDTV
;
A
#
# COMPACT_ATOMS: atom_id res chain seq x y z
N GLU A 1 -0.25 15.87 9.84
CA GLU A 1 0.08 17.00 8.93
C GLU A 1 -1.14 17.36 8.09
N GLU A 2 -1.56 18.62 8.16
CA GLU A 2 -2.61 19.11 7.26
C GLU A 2 -2.01 19.27 5.85
N ARG A 3 -2.39 18.38 4.96
CA ARG A 3 -2.05 18.51 3.55
C ARG A 3 -2.84 19.64 2.93
N ASN A 4 -2.18 20.69 2.49
CA ASN A 4 -2.81 21.84 1.84
C ASN A 4 -3.47 21.51 0.47
N ASP A 5 -3.17 20.37 -0.10
CA ASP A 5 -3.65 19.87 -1.40
C ASP A 5 -4.92 19.00 -1.30
N THR A 6 -5.38 18.73 -0.09
CA THR A 6 -6.60 17.96 0.15
C THR A 6 -7.70 18.80 0.79
N GLU A 7 -8.94 18.35 0.64
CA GLU A 7 -10.11 18.86 1.32
C GLU A 7 -10.96 17.73 1.90
N ILE A 8 -11.69 18.02 2.95
CA ILE A 8 -12.63 17.07 3.56
C ILE A 8 -13.89 17.04 2.70
N LEU A 9 -14.36 15.83 2.37
CA LEU A 9 -15.66 15.63 1.75
C LEU A 9 -16.76 15.80 2.79
N SER A 10 -17.58 16.83 2.64
CA SER A 10 -18.77 17.04 3.44
C SER A 10 -19.89 16.14 2.95
N GLY A 11 -20.08 14.99 3.60
CA GLY A 11 -21.21 14.11 3.36
C GLY A 11 -21.11 13.21 2.12
N HIS A 12 -22.15 12.44 1.91
CA HIS A 12 -22.29 11.50 0.78
C HIS A 12 -22.87 12.24 -0.43
N ASN A 13 -22.04 12.57 -1.39
CA ASN A 13 -22.40 13.44 -2.52
C ASN A 13 -23.01 12.71 -3.73
N SER A 14 -22.97 11.38 -3.78
CA SER A 14 -23.58 10.62 -4.89
C SER A 14 -25.04 10.25 -4.58
N ALA A 15 -25.88 10.23 -5.62
CA ALA A 15 -27.26 9.75 -5.50
C ALA A 15 -27.36 8.33 -4.93
N TYR A 16 -26.41 7.47 -5.30
CA TYR A 16 -26.28 6.11 -4.78
C TYR A 16 -26.02 6.11 -3.27
N SER A 17 -25.07 6.89 -2.78
CA SER A 17 -24.76 6.99 -1.36
C SER A 17 -25.93 7.56 -0.57
N GLN A 18 -26.61 8.58 -1.11
CA GLN A 18 -27.81 9.17 -0.52
C GLN A 18 -28.96 8.16 -0.38
N ALA A 19 -29.19 7.35 -1.43
CA ALA A 19 -30.21 6.31 -1.39
C ALA A 19 -29.90 5.25 -0.32
N ARG A 20 -28.65 4.82 -0.23
CA ARG A 20 -28.21 3.81 0.77
C ARG A 20 -28.28 4.35 2.21
N LEU A 21 -28.03 5.64 2.42
CA LEU A 21 -28.20 6.27 3.74
C LEU A 21 -29.65 6.22 4.22
N LYS A 22 -30.61 6.29 3.32
CA LYS A 22 -32.05 6.26 3.63
C LYS A 22 -32.61 4.84 3.77
N ASP A 23 -31.89 3.82 3.35
CA ASP A 23 -32.36 2.44 3.41
C ASP A 23 -32.31 1.89 4.84
N PRO A 24 -33.46 1.60 5.49
CA PRO A 24 -33.48 1.10 6.86
C PRO A 24 -32.86 -0.31 6.99
N LYS A 25 -32.84 -1.12 5.92
CA LYS A 25 -32.24 -2.45 5.93
C LYS A 25 -30.72 -2.40 6.14
N LEU A 26 -30.10 -1.28 5.79
CA LEU A 26 -28.65 -1.09 5.93
C LEU A 26 -28.27 -0.38 7.23
N ALA A 27 -29.24 -0.04 8.08
CA ALA A 27 -28.97 0.72 9.32
C ALA A 27 -27.99 -0.01 10.25
N GLY A 28 -28.12 -1.33 10.41
CA GLY A 28 -27.24 -2.14 11.25
C GLY A 28 -25.83 -2.37 10.67
N MET A 29 -25.62 -2.03 9.40
CA MET A 29 -24.33 -2.16 8.72
C MET A 29 -23.57 -0.82 8.66
N ARG A 30 -24.13 0.24 9.23
CA ARG A 30 -23.50 1.56 9.23
C ARG A 30 -22.59 1.70 10.44
N PHE A 31 -21.37 2.08 10.16
CA PHE A 31 -20.41 2.45 11.20
C PHE A 31 -20.53 3.96 11.47
N ASN A 32 -20.43 4.32 12.72
CA ASN A 32 -20.32 5.73 13.11
C ASN A 32 -18.88 6.18 12.84
N LEU A 33 -18.59 6.57 11.60
CA LEU A 33 -17.27 7.01 11.19
C LEU A 33 -16.97 8.37 11.80
N GLN A 34 -16.03 8.41 12.72
CA GLN A 34 -15.49 9.67 13.26
C GLN A 34 -14.57 10.38 12.27
N ARG A 35 -14.14 9.69 11.20
CA ARG A 35 -13.23 10.19 10.19
C ARG A 35 -13.95 10.51 8.89
N HIS A 36 -13.82 11.74 8.43
CA HIS A 36 -14.38 12.17 7.16
C HIS A 36 -13.42 11.86 6.00
N PRO A 37 -13.91 11.29 4.87
CA PRO A 37 -13.09 11.07 3.69
C PRO A 37 -12.49 12.37 3.17
N ARG A 38 -11.28 12.28 2.63
CA ARG A 38 -10.58 13.40 1.98
C ARG A 38 -10.45 13.14 0.48
N ARG A 39 -10.39 14.20 -0.29
CA ARG A 39 -10.08 14.17 -1.72
C ARG A 39 -9.06 15.26 -2.05
N SER A 40 -8.45 15.16 -3.22
CA SER A 40 -7.66 16.28 -3.75
C SER A 40 -8.56 17.51 -3.99
N LYS A 41 -8.05 18.69 -3.73
CA LYS A 41 -8.69 19.93 -4.18
C LYS A 41 -8.75 19.99 -5.70
N THR A 42 -9.74 20.72 -6.24
CA THR A 42 -9.91 20.88 -7.68
C THR A 42 -8.61 21.36 -8.34
N GLY A 43 -8.17 20.67 -9.39
CA GLY A 43 -6.95 21.00 -10.12
C GLY A 43 -5.65 20.53 -9.46
N LEU A 44 -5.71 19.88 -8.28
CA LEU A 44 -4.54 19.32 -7.61
C LEU A 44 -4.51 17.80 -7.71
N ASN A 45 -3.33 17.21 -7.49
CA ASN A 45 -3.11 15.78 -7.55
C ASN A 45 -2.35 15.32 -6.30
N VAL A 46 -2.81 14.21 -5.69
CA VAL A 46 -2.28 13.65 -4.44
C VAL A 46 -1.64 12.28 -4.63
N THR A 47 -1.33 11.91 -5.87
CA THR A 47 -0.66 10.63 -6.13
C THR A 47 0.82 10.67 -5.73
N GLN A 48 1.35 9.54 -5.27
CA GLN A 48 2.77 9.43 -4.92
C GLN A 48 3.69 9.76 -6.11
N MET A 49 3.29 9.39 -7.34
CA MET A 49 4.02 9.77 -8.55
C MET A 49 4.05 11.29 -8.78
N HIS A 50 2.97 11.98 -8.48
CA HIS A 50 2.94 13.45 -8.60
C HIS A 50 3.98 14.11 -7.68
N TYR A 51 4.00 13.70 -6.41
CA TYR A 51 4.99 14.21 -5.46
C TYR A 51 6.41 13.84 -5.85
N ALA A 52 6.63 12.58 -6.25
CA ALA A 52 7.94 12.10 -6.66
C ALA A 52 8.52 12.90 -7.85
N ARG A 53 7.70 13.20 -8.86
CA ARG A 53 8.10 14.00 -10.03
C ARG A 53 8.40 15.46 -9.70
N ARG A 54 7.80 15.98 -8.64
CA ARG A 54 8.07 17.32 -8.12
C ARG A 54 9.28 17.37 -7.18
N GLY A 55 9.98 16.26 -6.99
CA GLY A 55 11.12 16.17 -6.10
C GLY A 55 10.77 16.06 -4.62
N ILE A 56 9.48 15.87 -4.29
CA ILE A 56 9.00 15.80 -2.90
C ILE A 56 9.12 14.37 -2.42
N ILE A 57 9.76 14.19 -1.27
CA ILE A 57 9.79 12.94 -0.51
C ILE A 57 8.61 12.96 0.44
N THR A 58 7.77 11.93 0.37
CA THR A 58 6.61 11.79 1.25
C THR A 58 6.94 10.92 2.46
N PRO A 59 6.21 11.02 3.57
CA PRO A 59 6.38 10.12 4.72
C PRO A 59 6.27 8.64 4.34
N GLU A 60 5.43 8.31 3.35
CA GLU A 60 5.30 6.96 2.83
C GLU A 60 6.61 6.46 2.17
N MET A 61 7.34 7.32 1.47
CA MET A 61 8.64 6.99 0.86
C MET A 61 9.72 6.79 1.94
N GLU A 62 9.70 7.58 3.00
CA GLU A 62 10.60 7.41 4.14
C GLU A 62 10.33 6.09 4.87
N TYR A 63 9.07 5.80 5.16
CA TYR A 63 8.66 4.55 5.80
C TYR A 63 9.09 3.33 4.96
N ILE A 64 8.87 3.37 3.65
CA ILE A 64 9.29 2.30 2.73
C ILE A 64 10.79 2.08 2.79
N ALA A 65 11.59 3.14 2.75
CA ALA A 65 13.04 3.02 2.82
C ALA A 65 13.50 2.30 4.10
N ILE A 66 12.93 2.65 5.24
CA ILE A 66 13.20 2.00 6.53
C ILE A 66 12.80 0.51 6.47
N ARG A 67 11.60 0.22 6.02
CA ARG A 67 11.05 -1.14 5.97
C ARG A 67 11.84 -2.06 5.04
N GLU A 68 12.22 -1.58 3.86
CA GLU A 68 13.03 -2.33 2.91
C GLU A 68 14.40 -2.70 3.50
N ASN A 69 15.09 -1.76 4.16
CA ASN A 69 16.37 -2.02 4.78
C ASN A 69 16.26 -3.03 5.93
N GLN A 70 15.26 -2.89 6.81
CA GLN A 70 15.05 -3.82 7.92
C GLN A 70 14.79 -5.25 7.43
N ARG A 71 14.00 -5.42 6.36
CA ARG A 71 13.73 -6.74 5.78
C ARG A 71 14.97 -7.34 5.13
N VAL A 72 15.78 -6.54 4.42
CA VAL A 72 17.04 -7.00 3.82
C VAL A 72 18.02 -7.43 4.92
N GLU A 73 18.16 -6.68 5.99
CA GLU A 73 19.01 -7.02 7.13
C GLU A 73 18.57 -8.33 7.79
N ALA A 74 17.27 -8.47 8.08
CA ALA A 74 16.72 -9.69 8.67
C ALA A 74 16.91 -10.91 7.76
N PHE A 75 16.68 -10.76 6.46
CA PHE A 75 16.88 -11.82 5.49
C PHE A 75 18.34 -12.23 5.36
N ASN A 76 19.25 -11.28 5.29
CA ASN A 76 20.69 -11.54 5.23
C ASN A 76 21.20 -12.22 6.50
N ALA A 77 20.70 -11.83 7.67
CA ALA A 77 21.07 -12.48 8.94
C ALA A 77 20.65 -13.96 8.99
N GLN A 78 19.52 -14.30 8.37
CA GLN A 78 18.99 -15.67 8.37
C GLN A 78 19.52 -16.56 7.24
N HIS A 79 19.88 -15.99 6.06
CA HIS A 79 20.10 -16.74 4.83
C HIS A 79 21.40 -16.39 4.11
N HIS A 80 22.35 -15.73 4.75
CA HIS A 80 23.58 -15.26 4.15
C HIS A 80 24.31 -16.35 3.31
N ASP A 81 24.40 -17.57 3.82
CA ASP A 81 25.09 -18.67 3.15
C ASP A 81 24.31 -19.24 1.95
N LEU A 82 22.99 -19.17 1.97
CA LEU A 82 22.13 -19.69 0.89
C LEU A 82 22.17 -18.79 -0.34
N LEU A 83 22.10 -17.48 -0.13
CA LEU A 83 22.10 -16.48 -1.22
C LEU A 83 23.43 -16.46 -1.98
N THR A 84 24.55 -16.54 -1.26
CA THR A 84 25.88 -16.56 -1.85
C THR A 84 26.16 -17.83 -2.64
N ARG A 85 25.49 -18.93 -2.32
CA ARG A 85 25.66 -20.22 -3.02
C ARG A 85 24.77 -20.38 -4.25
N GLN A 86 23.52 -19.87 -4.20
CA GLN A 86 22.56 -20.07 -5.29
C GLN A 86 22.76 -19.14 -6.48
N HIS A 87 23.15 -17.89 -6.23
CA HIS A 87 23.25 -16.86 -7.26
C HIS A 87 24.47 -15.94 -7.03
N PRO A 88 25.70 -16.46 -7.07
CA PRO A 88 26.88 -15.67 -6.75
C PRO A 88 27.07 -14.52 -7.75
N GLY A 89 26.82 -13.30 -7.33
CA GLY A 89 27.06 -12.09 -8.10
C GLY A 89 26.06 -11.79 -9.23
N GLN A 90 24.93 -12.50 -9.28
CA GLN A 90 23.90 -12.23 -10.29
C GLN A 90 22.76 -11.40 -9.69
N ASP A 91 22.48 -10.26 -10.28
CA ASP A 91 21.42 -9.33 -9.87
C ASP A 91 20.12 -9.50 -10.66
N PHE A 92 20.11 -10.35 -11.68
CA PHE A 92 18.98 -10.56 -12.60
C PHE A 92 18.39 -9.25 -13.17
N GLY A 93 19.25 -8.25 -13.35
CA GLY A 93 18.90 -6.93 -13.87
C GLY A 93 18.31 -5.99 -12.82
N ALA A 94 18.36 -6.31 -11.54
CA ALA A 94 18.12 -5.36 -10.48
C ALA A 94 19.39 -4.50 -10.26
N SER A 95 19.20 -3.22 -9.98
CA SER A 95 20.28 -2.30 -9.62
C SER A 95 20.02 -1.79 -8.21
N LEU A 96 20.36 -2.65 -7.24
CA LEU A 96 20.10 -2.37 -5.83
C LEU A 96 21.26 -1.61 -5.20
N PRO A 97 21.04 -0.42 -4.64
CA PRO A 97 22.00 0.21 -3.73
C PRO A 97 22.12 -0.63 -2.45
N LYS A 98 23.27 -0.54 -1.77
CA LYS A 98 23.47 -1.20 -0.48
C LYS A 98 22.48 -0.75 0.59
N LEU A 99 22.01 0.48 0.48
CA LEU A 99 21.03 1.09 1.36
C LEU A 99 19.94 1.72 0.51
N ILE A 100 18.70 1.37 0.76
CA ILE A 100 17.54 2.02 0.17
C ILE A 100 17.31 3.33 0.89
N THR A 101 17.43 4.46 0.18
CA THR A 101 17.15 5.78 0.73
C THR A 101 15.79 6.31 0.26
N PRO A 102 15.18 7.26 0.96
CA PRO A 102 13.96 7.91 0.51
C PRO A 102 14.08 8.55 -0.88
N GLU A 103 15.25 9.10 -1.21
CA GLU A 103 15.57 9.66 -2.52
C GLU A 103 15.58 8.59 -3.62
N PHE A 104 16.10 7.41 -3.31
CA PHE A 104 16.07 6.28 -4.24
C PHE A 104 14.62 5.83 -4.48
N VAL A 105 13.81 5.67 -3.43
CA VAL A 105 12.37 5.35 -3.53
C VAL A 105 11.67 6.39 -4.40
N ARG A 106 11.85 7.68 -4.11
CA ARG A 106 11.29 8.78 -4.90
C ARG A 106 11.71 8.70 -6.37
N ALA A 107 12.99 8.45 -6.66
CA ALA A 107 13.50 8.40 -8.02
C ALA A 107 12.91 7.24 -8.82
N GLU A 108 12.72 6.07 -8.21
CA GLU A 108 12.09 4.91 -8.84
C GLU A 108 10.62 5.17 -9.15
N VAL A 109 9.89 5.79 -8.22
CA VAL A 109 8.49 6.18 -8.43
C VAL A 109 8.37 7.26 -9.51
N ALA A 110 9.21 8.29 -9.49
CA ALA A 110 9.21 9.37 -10.48
C ALA A 110 9.44 8.87 -11.92
N ARG A 111 10.30 7.86 -12.06
CA ARG A 111 10.61 7.21 -13.36
C ARG A 111 9.55 6.21 -13.81
N GLY A 112 8.55 5.92 -12.99
CA GLY A 112 7.51 4.94 -13.27
C GLY A 112 8.00 3.48 -13.20
N ARG A 113 9.11 3.21 -12.51
CA ARG A 113 9.66 1.85 -12.30
C ARG A 113 9.15 1.20 -11.03
N ALA A 114 8.51 1.97 -10.17
CA ALA A 114 7.87 1.50 -8.94
C ALA A 114 6.57 2.26 -8.67
N ILE A 115 5.66 1.63 -7.95
CA ILE A 115 4.41 2.22 -7.47
C ILE A 115 4.26 2.04 -5.97
N ILE A 116 3.62 3.00 -5.34
CA ILE A 116 3.23 2.93 -3.92
C ILE A 116 1.70 2.89 -3.88
N PRO A 117 1.08 1.73 -3.61
CA PRO A 117 -0.36 1.60 -3.50
C PRO A 117 -0.83 2.14 -2.14
N ALA A 118 -0.89 3.45 -2.02
CA ALA A 118 -1.36 4.15 -0.82
C ALA A 118 -2.65 4.92 -1.12
N ASN A 119 -3.49 5.05 -0.11
CA ASN A 119 -4.73 5.82 -0.18
C ASN A 119 -4.77 6.81 0.99
N ILE A 120 -4.99 8.09 0.69
CA ILE A 120 -5.09 9.15 1.71
C ILE A 120 -6.20 8.92 2.74
N ASN A 121 -7.18 8.06 2.44
CA ASN A 121 -8.28 7.71 3.32
C ASN A 121 -8.00 6.47 4.18
N HIS A 122 -6.86 5.82 4.00
CA HIS A 122 -6.43 4.63 4.75
C HIS A 122 -5.06 4.85 5.42
N PRO A 123 -4.96 5.82 6.37
CA PRO A 123 -3.69 6.11 7.04
C PRO A 123 -3.23 4.99 7.99
N GLU A 124 -4.09 4.04 8.31
CA GLU A 124 -3.78 2.82 9.06
C GLU A 124 -3.07 1.75 8.24
N ALA A 125 -3.13 1.84 6.91
CA ALA A 125 -2.43 0.92 6.04
C ALA A 125 -0.94 1.24 6.03
N GLU A 126 -0.11 0.22 6.24
CA GLU A 126 1.34 0.37 6.13
C GLU A 126 1.75 0.59 4.67
N PRO A 127 2.48 1.66 4.37
CA PRO A 127 2.98 1.89 3.04
C PRO A 127 3.93 0.77 2.58
N MET A 128 3.76 0.34 1.35
CA MET A 128 4.65 -0.60 0.68
C MET A 128 4.95 -0.12 -0.74
N ILE A 129 5.94 -0.72 -1.37
CA ILE A 129 6.31 -0.40 -2.75
C ILE A 129 6.32 -1.67 -3.60
N ILE A 130 5.92 -1.53 -4.84
CA ILE A 130 5.98 -2.58 -5.85
C ILE A 130 6.90 -2.11 -6.96
N GLY A 131 8.01 -2.80 -7.16
CA GLY A 131 8.98 -2.45 -8.18
C GLY A 131 10.14 -3.42 -8.22
N ARG A 132 10.85 -3.43 -9.34
CA ARG A 132 11.93 -4.39 -9.61
C ARG A 132 13.07 -4.34 -8.59
N ASN A 133 13.34 -3.15 -8.07
CA ASN A 133 14.45 -2.90 -7.14
C ASN A 133 14.04 -2.97 -5.67
N PHE A 134 12.91 -3.57 -5.37
CA PHE A 134 12.35 -3.69 -4.03
C PHE A 134 11.95 -5.13 -3.74
N LEU A 135 11.68 -5.43 -2.49
CA LEU A 135 11.22 -6.75 -2.07
C LEU A 135 9.93 -7.14 -2.81
N VAL A 136 9.82 -8.42 -3.11
CA VAL A 136 8.67 -8.95 -3.87
C VAL A 136 7.39 -8.77 -3.06
N LYS A 137 6.40 -8.17 -3.70
CA LYS A 137 5.04 -8.08 -3.15
C LYS A 137 4.39 -9.47 -3.12
N ILE A 138 3.83 -9.82 -1.98
CA ILE A 138 3.03 -11.04 -1.83
C ILE A 138 1.54 -10.69 -1.93
N ASN A 139 0.88 -11.23 -2.95
CA ASN A 139 -0.56 -11.13 -3.12
C ASN A 139 -1.23 -12.45 -2.70
N ALA A 140 -2.10 -12.38 -1.71
CA ALA A 140 -2.92 -13.52 -1.32
C ALA A 140 -4.23 -13.50 -2.10
N ASN A 141 -4.50 -14.55 -2.86
CA ASN A 141 -5.79 -14.71 -3.53
C ASN A 141 -6.79 -15.33 -2.56
N ILE A 142 -7.80 -14.53 -2.20
CA ILE A 142 -8.96 -14.97 -1.44
C ILE A 142 -10.23 -14.61 -2.21
N GLY A 143 -11.34 -15.19 -1.85
CA GLY A 143 -12.63 -14.92 -2.49
C GLY A 143 -13.43 -16.19 -2.69
N ASN A 144 -14.68 -16.01 -3.11
CA ASN A 144 -15.60 -17.11 -3.40
C ASN A 144 -15.12 -17.90 -4.61
N SER A 145 -14.89 -19.20 -4.40
CA SER A 145 -14.67 -20.15 -5.48
C SER A 145 -15.99 -20.72 -5.99
N ALA A 146 -15.95 -21.58 -7.03
CA ALA A 146 -17.11 -22.31 -7.54
C ALA A 146 -17.83 -23.17 -6.47
N LEU A 147 -17.14 -23.48 -5.37
CA LEU A 147 -17.69 -24.25 -4.25
C LEU A 147 -18.39 -23.37 -3.20
N GLY A 148 -18.28 -22.06 -3.32
CA GLY A 148 -18.83 -21.12 -2.36
C GLY A 148 -18.05 -21.05 -1.04
N SER A 149 -18.14 -19.91 -0.38
CA SER A 149 -17.71 -19.72 1.02
C SER A 149 -18.60 -18.67 1.68
N SER A 150 -18.67 -18.72 3.00
CA SER A 150 -19.39 -17.72 3.79
C SER A 150 -18.53 -16.45 3.95
N ILE A 151 -19.17 -15.33 4.28
CA ILE A 151 -18.46 -14.08 4.61
C ILE A 151 -17.46 -14.32 5.74
N GLN A 152 -17.83 -15.14 6.71
CA GLN A 152 -16.98 -15.43 7.87
C GLN A 152 -15.70 -16.18 7.47
N GLU A 153 -15.82 -17.16 6.58
CA GLU A 153 -14.67 -17.88 6.04
C GLU A 153 -13.74 -16.99 5.24
N GLU A 154 -14.30 -16.04 4.45
CA GLU A 154 -13.48 -15.07 3.71
C GLU A 154 -12.75 -14.10 4.64
N VAL A 155 -13.38 -13.65 5.72
CA VAL A 155 -12.73 -12.84 6.76
C VAL A 155 -11.63 -13.62 7.47
N GLU A 156 -11.83 -14.90 7.74
CA GLU A 156 -10.81 -15.77 8.33
C GLU A 156 -9.62 -15.95 7.40
N LYS A 157 -9.84 -16.21 6.11
CA LYS A 157 -8.80 -16.29 5.08
C LYS A 157 -7.99 -14.98 5.01
N MET A 158 -8.66 -13.83 5.02
CA MET A 158 -8.00 -12.53 5.04
C MET A 158 -7.11 -12.36 6.29
N THR A 159 -7.61 -12.74 7.46
CA THR A 159 -6.87 -12.67 8.71
C THR A 159 -5.59 -13.52 8.64
N TRP A 160 -5.68 -14.73 8.10
CA TRP A 160 -4.52 -15.59 7.90
C TRP A 160 -3.56 -15.04 6.86
N ALA A 161 -4.05 -14.49 5.75
CA ALA A 161 -3.20 -13.84 4.74
C ALA A 161 -2.35 -12.72 5.35
N ILE A 162 -2.95 -11.88 6.19
CA ILE A 162 -2.25 -10.80 6.92
C ILE A 162 -1.21 -11.39 7.88
N ARG A 163 -1.57 -12.39 8.68
CA ARG A 163 -0.67 -13.03 9.65
C ARG A 163 0.55 -13.67 8.99
N TRP A 164 0.40 -14.21 7.80
CA TRP A 164 1.47 -14.82 7.03
C TRP A 164 2.25 -13.83 6.15
N GLY A 165 2.01 -12.54 6.31
CA GLY A 165 2.77 -11.48 5.63
C GLY A 165 2.34 -11.20 4.21
N GLY A 166 1.07 -11.45 3.87
CA GLY A 166 0.49 -10.97 2.62
C GLY A 166 0.43 -9.44 2.60
N ASP A 167 0.94 -8.85 1.52
CA ASP A 167 0.96 -7.39 1.35
C ASP A 167 -0.35 -6.86 0.79
N THR A 168 -1.05 -7.68 0.02
CA THR A 168 -2.35 -7.36 -0.60
C THR A 168 -3.22 -8.60 -0.72
N VAL A 169 -4.51 -8.42 -0.84
CA VAL A 169 -5.51 -9.44 -1.18
C VAL A 169 -6.30 -9.04 -2.41
#